data_65c58e792dca4fb45ab91aaaecc532a7
#
_entry.id   65c58e792dca4fb45ab91aaaecc532a7
#
_cell.length_a   1.000
_cell.length_b   1.000
_cell.length_c   1.000
_cell.angle_alpha   90.00
_cell.angle_beta   90.00
_cell.angle_gamma   90.00
#
_symmetry.space_group_name_H-M   'P 1'
#
loop_
_entity.id
_entity.type
_entity.pdbx_description
1 polymer ?
#
loop_
_entity_poly.entity_id
_entity_poly.type
_entity_poly.pdbx_seq_one_letter_code
_entity_poly.pdbx_strand_id
1 'polypeptide(L)'
;EGFFAAAVRKRAAGGERRRVPRPQRDPLAWADRRAVQELERWVEEPEAMRFAAVGDTFYGYWQPQTEAVAMLSGVLNVIASGVEMGQLFKGVLRPAHALALFTGLRRGAAAVCELPPEEALRYLRRGEVAADRFAEGMNLVTADGAALGFAKRIGRRCNNLYPNSLRILKG
;
A
#
# COMPACT_ATOMS: atom_id res chain seq x y z
N GLU A 1 6.65 20.00 8.25
CA GLU A 1 5.90 20.08 6.98
C GLU A 1 4.43 19.90 7.28
N GLY A 2 3.60 20.81 6.79
CA GLY A 2 2.14 20.77 6.97
C GLY A 2 1.46 20.24 5.70
N PHE A 3 0.41 19.46 5.88
CA PHE A 3 -0.45 19.04 4.78
C PHE A 3 -1.67 19.96 4.72
N PHE A 4 -2.02 20.39 3.52
CA PHE A 4 -3.25 21.11 3.27
C PHE A 4 -4.14 20.27 2.33
N ALA A 5 -5.38 20.04 2.71
CA ALA A 5 -6.39 19.43 1.86
C ALA A 5 -7.63 20.32 1.80
N ALA A 6 -8.13 20.57 0.61
CA ALA A 6 -9.37 21.30 0.40
C ALA A 6 -10.27 20.55 -0.56
N ALA A 7 -11.53 20.39 -0.19
CA ALA A 7 -12.58 19.92 -1.09
C ALA A 7 -13.53 21.06 -1.42
N VAL A 8 -13.68 21.36 -2.70
CA VAL A 8 -14.59 22.40 -3.17
C VAL A 8 -15.72 21.79 -3.97
N ARG A 9 -16.97 22.17 -3.66
CA ARG A 9 -18.13 21.80 -4.45
C ARG A 9 -18.63 23.02 -5.18
N LYS A 10 -18.60 23.00 -6.52
CA LYS A 10 -19.24 24.04 -7.31
C LYS A 10 -20.74 24.05 -7.00
N ARG A 11 -21.27 25.14 -6.46
CA ARG A 11 -22.73 25.36 -6.37
C ARG A 11 -23.23 25.59 -7.79
N ALA A 12 -24.09 24.71 -8.29
CA ALA A 12 -24.55 24.74 -9.65
C ALA A 12 -25.38 26.02 -9.91
N ALA A 13 -24.84 26.91 -10.71
CA ALA A 13 -25.70 27.68 -11.62
C ALA A 13 -25.87 26.78 -12.85
N GLY A 14 -27.12 26.63 -13.32
CA GLY A 14 -27.46 25.72 -14.39
C GLY A 14 -26.56 25.90 -15.62
N GLY A 15 -25.68 24.98 -15.80
CA GLY A 15 -24.83 24.84 -16.96
C GLY A 15 -24.82 23.37 -17.35
N GLU A 16 -24.90 23.11 -18.65
CA GLU A 16 -24.79 21.77 -19.20
C GLU A 16 -23.57 21.04 -18.58
N ARG A 17 -23.82 19.85 -18.06
CA ARG A 17 -22.75 18.96 -17.65
C ARG A 17 -21.91 18.65 -18.89
N ARG A 18 -20.80 19.36 -19.06
CA ARG A 18 -19.87 19.07 -20.13
C ARG A 18 -19.42 17.61 -19.94
N ARG A 19 -19.81 16.75 -20.87
CA ARG A 19 -19.35 15.36 -20.88
C ARG A 19 -17.83 15.38 -20.95
N VAL A 20 -17.19 14.92 -19.89
CA VAL A 20 -15.76 14.67 -19.93
C VAL A 20 -15.55 13.51 -20.91
N PRO A 21 -14.70 13.66 -21.94
CA PRO A 21 -14.45 12.58 -22.88
C PRO A 21 -13.93 11.37 -22.10
N ARG A 22 -14.53 10.22 -22.29
CA ARG A 22 -13.96 8.97 -21.77
C ARG A 22 -12.65 8.71 -22.52
N PRO A 23 -11.55 8.37 -21.82
CA PRO A 23 -10.32 8.00 -22.50
C PRO A 23 -10.60 6.81 -23.43
N GLN A 24 -10.06 6.86 -24.65
CA GLN A 24 -10.24 5.79 -25.65
C GLN A 24 -9.62 4.45 -25.20
N ARG A 25 -8.67 4.48 -24.26
CA ARG A 25 -8.07 3.31 -23.61
C ARG A 25 -8.11 3.51 -22.10
N ASP A 26 -8.29 2.42 -21.36
CA ASP A 26 -8.14 2.46 -19.90
C ASP A 26 -6.68 2.85 -19.59
N PRO A 27 -6.43 3.98 -18.91
CA PRO A 27 -5.08 4.41 -18.59
C PRO A 27 -4.43 3.55 -17.51
N LEU A 28 -5.20 2.67 -16.85
CA LEU A 28 -4.72 1.74 -15.84
C LEU A 28 -4.50 0.36 -16.46
N ALA A 29 -3.30 -0.17 -16.32
CA ALA A 29 -2.96 -1.54 -16.70
C ALA A 29 -3.47 -2.51 -15.60
N TRP A 30 -4.70 -3.00 -15.75
CA TRP A 30 -5.28 -3.92 -14.77
C TRP A 30 -4.48 -5.21 -14.65
N ALA A 31 -4.33 -5.69 -13.40
CA ALA A 31 -3.59 -6.90 -13.08
C ALA A 31 -4.26 -8.13 -13.71
N ASP A 32 -3.44 -9.07 -14.17
CA ASP A 32 -3.91 -10.35 -14.64
C ASP A 32 -4.44 -11.24 -13.50
N ARG A 33 -5.12 -12.33 -13.87
CA ARG A 33 -5.75 -13.24 -12.90
C ARG A 33 -4.77 -13.82 -11.87
N ARG A 34 -3.51 -14.10 -12.26
CA ARG A 34 -2.51 -14.68 -11.36
C ARG A 34 -2.05 -13.64 -10.34
N ALA A 35 -1.80 -12.41 -10.79
CA ALA A 35 -1.45 -11.31 -9.92
C ALA A 35 -2.60 -10.99 -8.95
N VAL A 36 -3.84 -10.91 -9.45
CA VAL A 36 -5.04 -10.67 -8.63
C VAL A 36 -5.15 -11.70 -7.51
N GLN A 37 -5.02 -12.99 -7.81
CA GLN A 37 -5.11 -14.07 -6.80
C GLN A 37 -4.07 -13.91 -5.67
N GLU A 38 -2.87 -13.46 -5.98
CA GLU A 38 -1.86 -13.22 -4.93
C GLU A 38 -2.16 -11.94 -4.14
N LEU A 39 -2.60 -10.86 -4.81
CA LEU A 39 -2.90 -9.58 -4.18
C LEU A 39 -4.12 -9.65 -3.25
N GLU A 40 -5.16 -10.40 -3.65
CA GLU A 40 -6.36 -10.65 -2.86
C GLU A 40 -6.09 -11.33 -1.51
N ARG A 41 -5.00 -12.07 -1.39
CA ARG A 41 -4.60 -12.71 -0.13
C ARG A 41 -4.23 -11.70 0.96
N TRP A 42 -3.95 -10.47 0.56
CA TRP A 42 -3.45 -9.40 1.44
C TRP A 42 -4.53 -8.41 1.88
N VAL A 43 -5.74 -8.51 1.35
CA VAL A 43 -6.81 -7.55 1.64
C VAL A 43 -8.02 -8.24 2.25
N GLU A 44 -8.71 -7.56 3.17
CA GLU A 44 -9.88 -8.11 3.87
C GLU A 44 -11.08 -8.29 2.94
N GLU A 45 -11.35 -7.31 2.08
CA GLU A 45 -12.50 -7.26 1.17
C GLU A 45 -12.02 -7.26 -0.30
N PRO A 46 -11.50 -8.40 -0.80
CA PRO A 46 -10.92 -8.47 -2.14
C PRO A 46 -11.93 -8.14 -3.25
N GLU A 47 -13.22 -8.50 -3.05
CA GLU A 47 -14.31 -8.21 -3.99
C GLU A 47 -14.60 -6.72 -4.12
N ALA A 48 -14.26 -5.90 -3.13
CA ALA A 48 -14.41 -4.46 -3.16
C ALA A 48 -13.23 -3.74 -3.81
N MET A 49 -12.19 -4.48 -4.22
CA MET A 49 -10.96 -3.90 -4.76
C MET A 49 -10.70 -4.33 -6.20
N ARG A 50 -9.99 -3.49 -6.93
CA ARG A 50 -9.35 -3.81 -8.21
C ARG A 50 -7.89 -3.44 -8.15
N PHE A 51 -7.07 -4.21 -8.86
CA PHE A 51 -5.62 -4.03 -8.85
C PHE A 51 -5.11 -3.66 -10.23
N ALA A 52 -4.21 -2.68 -10.29
CA ALA A 52 -3.54 -2.27 -11.52
C ALA A 52 -2.03 -2.20 -11.31
N ALA A 53 -1.28 -2.37 -12.39
CA ALA A 53 0.17 -2.25 -12.39
C ALA A 53 0.60 -0.88 -12.96
N VAL A 54 1.61 -0.30 -12.33
CA VAL A 54 2.36 0.86 -12.85
C VAL A 54 3.83 0.45 -12.83
N GLY A 55 4.39 0.16 -14.00
CA GLY A 55 5.67 -0.53 -14.09
C GLY A 55 5.60 -1.90 -13.41
N ASP A 56 6.53 -2.16 -12.50
CA ASP A 56 6.60 -3.42 -11.74
C ASP A 56 5.81 -3.40 -10.43
N THR A 57 5.17 -2.27 -10.11
CA THR A 57 4.48 -2.07 -8.83
C THR A 57 2.97 -2.17 -9.00
N PHE A 58 2.33 -2.92 -8.11
CA PHE A 58 0.88 -3.07 -8.07
C PHE A 58 0.25 -2.10 -7.09
N TYR A 59 -0.94 -1.60 -7.46
CA TYR A 59 -1.75 -0.69 -6.67
C TYR A 59 -3.16 -1.25 -6.52
N GLY A 60 -3.72 -1.13 -5.32
CA GLY A 60 -5.09 -1.50 -5.03
C GLY A 60 -6.01 -0.28 -5.01
N TYR A 61 -7.17 -0.41 -5.63
CA TYR A 61 -8.20 0.64 -5.74
C TYR A 61 -9.55 0.11 -5.27
N TRP A 62 -10.29 0.90 -4.51
CA TRP A 62 -11.70 0.59 -4.24
C TRP A 62 -12.52 0.64 -5.53
N GLN A 63 -13.31 -0.39 -5.78
CA GLN A 63 -14.09 -0.52 -7.02
C GLN A 63 -14.92 0.73 -7.35
N PRO A 64 -15.64 1.37 -6.41
CA PRO A 64 -16.41 2.57 -6.70
C PRO A 64 -15.58 3.76 -7.18
N GLN A 65 -14.26 3.76 -6.92
CA GLN A 65 -13.36 4.86 -7.28
C GLN A 65 -12.61 4.62 -8.59
N THR A 66 -12.63 3.40 -9.12
CA THR A 66 -11.80 3.01 -10.27
C THR A 66 -12.12 3.81 -11.52
N GLU A 67 -13.39 4.10 -11.80
CA GLU A 67 -13.79 4.91 -12.95
C GLU A 67 -13.28 6.36 -12.83
N ALA A 68 -13.39 6.95 -11.66
CA ALA A 68 -12.89 8.31 -11.40
C ALA A 68 -11.36 8.38 -11.52
N VAL A 69 -10.64 7.41 -10.94
CA VAL A 69 -9.18 7.34 -11.04
C VAL A 69 -8.73 7.15 -12.47
N ALA A 70 -9.36 6.25 -13.23
CA ALA A 70 -9.06 6.01 -14.63
C ALA A 70 -9.30 7.29 -15.47
N MET A 71 -10.42 7.98 -15.25
CA MET A 71 -10.73 9.23 -15.93
C MET A 71 -9.69 10.32 -15.62
N LEU A 72 -9.33 10.49 -14.35
CA LEU A 72 -8.34 11.50 -13.92
C LEU A 72 -6.96 11.17 -14.47
N SER A 73 -6.54 9.91 -14.43
CA SER A 73 -5.27 9.47 -14.98
C SER A 73 -5.16 9.65 -16.50
N GLY A 74 -6.29 9.72 -17.21
CA GLY A 74 -6.32 10.00 -18.65
C GLY A 74 -6.16 11.47 -19.01
N VAL A 75 -6.32 12.40 -18.05
CA VAL A 75 -6.31 13.85 -18.30
C VAL A 75 -5.33 14.62 -17.41
N LEU A 76 -4.85 14.01 -16.33
CA LEU A 76 -3.94 14.60 -15.37
C LEU A 76 -2.68 13.74 -15.22
N ASN A 77 -1.57 14.38 -14.84
CA ASN A 77 -0.40 13.66 -14.35
C ASN A 77 -0.64 13.25 -12.89
N VAL A 78 -1.14 12.02 -12.69
CA VAL A 78 -1.39 11.49 -11.36
C VAL A 78 -0.09 10.95 -10.77
N ILE A 79 0.42 11.60 -9.74
CA ILE A 79 1.68 11.24 -9.08
C ILE A 79 1.51 10.00 -8.19
N ALA A 80 0.39 9.92 -7.48
CA ALA A 80 0.06 8.79 -6.61
C ALA A 80 -1.44 8.57 -6.54
N SER A 81 -1.88 7.33 -6.59
CA SER A 81 -3.28 6.96 -6.40
C SER A 81 -3.39 5.50 -5.92
N GLY A 82 -4.45 5.22 -5.15
CA GLY A 82 -4.65 3.89 -4.58
C GLY A 82 -3.66 3.54 -3.46
N VAL A 83 -3.67 2.28 -3.07
CA VAL A 83 -2.75 1.71 -2.07
C VAL A 83 -1.63 0.98 -2.80
N GLU A 84 -0.40 1.37 -2.58
CA GLU A 84 0.75 0.63 -3.10
C GLU A 84 0.82 -0.73 -2.40
N MET A 85 0.53 -1.78 -3.17
CA MET A 85 0.56 -3.16 -2.69
C MET A 85 1.98 -3.71 -2.60
N GLY A 86 2.81 -3.38 -3.59
CA GLY A 86 4.18 -3.87 -3.74
C GLY A 86 4.46 -4.49 -5.10
N GLN A 87 5.48 -5.31 -5.18
CA GLN A 87 5.93 -5.97 -6.41
C GLN A 87 5.81 -7.48 -6.32
N LEU A 88 5.48 -8.13 -7.43
CA LEU A 88 5.48 -9.59 -7.52
C LEU A 88 6.85 -10.10 -7.94
N PHE A 89 7.44 -10.93 -7.11
CA PHE A 89 8.67 -11.64 -7.45
C PHE A 89 8.40 -13.15 -7.49
N LYS A 90 8.55 -13.74 -8.67
CA LYS A 90 8.22 -15.17 -8.91
C LYS A 90 6.80 -15.54 -8.44
N GLY A 91 5.84 -14.63 -8.61
CA GLY A 91 4.44 -14.83 -8.24
C GLY A 91 4.12 -14.64 -6.75
N VAL A 92 5.07 -14.17 -5.94
CA VAL A 92 4.88 -13.88 -4.51
C VAL A 92 5.02 -12.39 -4.27
N LEU A 93 4.09 -11.80 -3.54
CA LEU A 93 4.11 -10.39 -3.22
C LEU A 93 5.26 -10.05 -2.26
N ARG A 94 6.04 -9.05 -2.66
CA ARG A 94 6.92 -8.28 -1.77
C ARG A 94 6.14 -7.03 -1.38
N PRO A 95 5.53 -7.01 -0.19
CA PRO A 95 4.60 -5.96 0.18
C PRO A 95 5.32 -4.62 0.34
N ALA A 96 4.67 -3.56 -0.15
CA ALA A 96 5.11 -2.19 0.07
C ALA A 96 4.79 -1.73 1.50
N HIS A 97 5.50 -0.71 1.95
CA HIS A 97 5.23 -0.12 3.28
C HIS A 97 3.80 0.42 3.41
N ALA A 98 3.26 1.04 2.35
CA ALA A 98 1.89 1.54 2.34
C ALA A 98 0.86 0.46 2.64
N LEU A 99 1.09 -0.79 2.20
CA LEU A 99 0.22 -1.91 2.50
C LEU A 99 0.21 -2.25 4.00
N ALA A 100 1.33 -2.10 4.72
CA ALA A 100 1.34 -2.31 6.17
C ALA A 100 0.45 -1.31 6.92
N LEU A 101 0.32 -0.09 6.39
CA LEU A 101 -0.49 0.98 6.99
C LEU A 101 -1.93 0.99 6.47
N PHE A 102 -2.26 0.13 5.53
CA PHE A 102 -3.60 0.05 4.95
C PHE A 102 -4.59 -0.59 5.93
N THR A 103 -5.66 0.13 6.25
CA THR A 103 -6.69 -0.34 7.21
C THR A 103 -7.44 -1.60 6.74
N GLY A 104 -7.45 -1.87 5.43
CA GLY A 104 -8.01 -3.08 4.84
C GLY A 104 -6.98 -4.20 4.64
N LEU A 105 -5.82 -4.14 5.30
CA LEU A 105 -4.88 -5.26 5.31
C LEU A 105 -5.51 -6.47 5.99
N ARG A 106 -5.51 -7.63 5.31
CA ARG A 106 -6.10 -8.86 5.85
C ARG A 106 -5.39 -9.32 7.10
N ARG A 107 -6.16 -9.55 8.16
CA ARG A 107 -5.64 -10.19 9.38
C ARG A 107 -5.10 -11.58 9.04
N GLY A 108 -3.86 -11.85 9.44
CA GLY A 108 -3.19 -13.12 9.14
C GLY A 108 -2.51 -13.22 7.78
N ALA A 109 -2.55 -12.19 6.92
CA ALA A 109 -1.74 -12.14 5.70
C ALA A 109 -0.23 -12.17 6.00
N ALA A 110 0.17 -11.65 7.15
CA ALA A 110 1.49 -11.77 7.74
C ALA A 110 1.38 -12.06 9.24
N ALA A 111 2.37 -12.70 9.82
CA ALA A 111 2.46 -12.84 11.27
C ALA A 111 2.60 -11.46 11.92
N VAL A 112 1.99 -11.23 13.07
CA VAL A 112 2.11 -9.96 13.79
C VAL A 112 3.24 -10.06 14.81
N CYS A 113 4.12 -9.07 14.82
CA CYS A 113 5.18 -8.92 15.81
C CYS A 113 5.03 -7.56 16.50
N GLU A 114 4.53 -7.59 17.72
CA GLU A 114 4.43 -6.41 18.57
C GLU A 114 5.78 -6.12 19.22
N LEU A 115 6.29 -4.91 19.02
CA LEU A 115 7.57 -4.47 19.56
C LEU A 115 7.37 -3.51 20.75
N PRO A 116 8.16 -3.64 21.80
CA PRO A 116 8.21 -2.64 22.87
C PRO A 116 8.78 -1.32 22.32
N PRO A 117 8.50 -0.17 22.97
CA PRO A 117 8.85 1.16 22.45
C PRO A 117 10.30 1.33 22.02
N GLU A 118 11.24 0.80 22.78
CA GLU A 118 12.68 0.92 22.48
C GLU A 118 13.07 0.15 21.21
N GLU A 119 12.50 -1.04 21.02
CA GLU A 119 12.74 -1.86 19.82
C GLU A 119 12.00 -1.31 18.62
N ALA A 120 10.78 -0.76 18.81
CA ALA A 120 10.04 -0.06 17.78
C ALA A 120 10.83 1.15 17.25
N LEU A 121 11.42 1.94 18.14
CA LEU A 121 12.30 3.04 17.75
C LEU A 121 13.55 2.55 16.99
N ARG A 122 14.14 1.43 17.43
CA ARG A 122 15.26 0.79 16.71
C ARG A 122 14.84 0.35 15.31
N TYR A 123 13.65 -0.27 15.19
CA TYR A 123 13.07 -0.66 13.90
C TYR A 123 12.87 0.55 12.98
N LEU A 124 12.27 1.64 13.46
CA LEU A 124 12.03 2.88 12.70
C LEU A 124 13.35 3.59 12.28
N ARG A 125 14.42 3.39 13.03
CA ARG A 125 15.79 3.83 12.68
C ARG A 125 16.49 2.89 11.70
N ARG A 126 15.82 1.82 11.26
CA ARG A 126 16.40 0.73 10.46
C ARG A 126 17.57 0.03 11.14
N GLY A 127 17.56 0.04 12.45
CA GLY A 127 18.50 -0.75 13.24
C GLY A 127 18.22 -2.25 13.13
N GLU A 128 19.16 -3.02 13.61
CA GLU A 128 19.02 -4.47 13.70
C GLU A 128 17.92 -4.84 14.70
N VAL A 129 17.09 -5.81 14.31
CA VAL A 129 16.02 -6.37 15.16
C VAL A 129 16.32 -7.84 15.45
N ALA A 130 16.06 -8.26 16.68
CA ALA A 130 16.32 -9.62 17.11
C ALA A 130 15.40 -10.61 16.37
N ALA A 131 16.00 -11.54 15.62
CA ALA A 131 15.26 -12.43 14.72
C ALA A 131 14.33 -13.42 15.45
N ASP A 132 14.63 -13.78 16.68
CA ASP A 132 13.88 -14.71 17.51
C ASP A 132 12.49 -14.20 17.90
N ARG A 133 12.26 -12.89 17.85
CA ARG A 133 10.94 -12.28 18.07
C ARG A 133 9.98 -12.47 16.90
N PHE A 134 10.49 -12.73 15.71
CA PHE A 134 9.70 -12.78 14.48
C PHE A 134 9.39 -14.23 14.09
N ALA A 135 8.19 -14.47 13.59
CA ALA A 135 7.87 -15.73 12.91
C ALA A 135 8.66 -15.86 11.61
N GLU A 136 8.91 -17.08 11.16
CA GLU A 136 9.55 -17.31 9.86
C GLU A 136 8.70 -16.71 8.73
N GLY A 137 9.33 -16.03 7.79
CA GLY A 137 8.65 -15.35 6.67
C GLY A 137 8.32 -13.89 6.94
N MET A 138 7.19 -13.42 6.39
CA MET A 138 6.75 -12.02 6.46
C MET A 138 6.05 -11.73 7.79
N ASN A 139 6.41 -10.61 8.40
CA ASN A 139 5.83 -10.14 9.66
C ASN A 139 5.36 -8.70 9.50
N LEU A 140 4.15 -8.42 9.99
CA LEU A 140 3.67 -7.07 10.25
C LEU A 140 4.23 -6.62 11.61
N VAL A 141 5.03 -5.58 11.59
CA VAL A 141 5.60 -4.99 12.81
C VAL A 141 4.62 -3.97 13.37
N THR A 142 4.29 -4.11 14.64
CA THR A 142 3.39 -3.20 15.35
C THR A 142 4.05 -2.68 16.62
N ALA A 143 3.58 -1.55 17.12
CA ALA A 143 3.86 -1.03 18.44
C ALA A 143 2.63 -0.31 18.96
N ASP A 144 2.23 -0.60 20.21
CA ASP A 144 1.01 -0.06 20.82
C ASP A 144 -0.24 -0.30 19.96
N GLY A 145 -0.28 -1.48 19.28
CA GLY A 145 -1.34 -1.85 18.34
C GLY A 145 -1.30 -1.12 16.99
N ALA A 146 -0.41 -0.15 16.81
CA ALA A 146 -0.26 0.58 15.54
C ALA A 146 0.72 -0.13 14.61
N ALA A 147 0.36 -0.28 13.33
CA ALA A 147 1.26 -0.84 12.32
C ALA A 147 2.41 0.13 12.01
N LEU A 148 3.63 -0.39 12.02
CA LEU A 148 4.85 0.36 11.69
C LEU A 148 5.40 0.02 10.31
N GLY A 149 5.18 -1.21 9.83
CA GLY A 149 5.72 -1.68 8.56
C GLY A 149 5.91 -3.19 8.56
N PHE A 150 6.74 -3.68 7.63
CA PHE A 150 7.04 -5.10 7.52
C PHE A 150 8.49 -5.43 7.90
N ALA A 151 8.68 -6.66 8.37
CA ALA A 151 9.98 -7.31 8.50
C ALA A 151 9.92 -8.72 7.93
N LYS A 152 11.03 -9.25 7.44
CA LYS A 152 11.09 -10.61 6.91
C LYS A 152 12.17 -11.40 7.60
N ARG A 153 11.77 -12.44 8.34
CA ARG A 153 12.68 -13.41 8.91
C ARG A 153 13.03 -14.49 7.90
N ILE A 154 14.30 -14.85 7.85
CA ILE A 154 14.83 -15.96 7.06
C ILE A 154 15.87 -16.66 7.94
N GLY A 155 15.48 -17.75 8.57
CA GLY A 155 16.32 -18.48 9.52
C GLY A 155 16.76 -17.62 10.71
N ARG A 156 18.04 -17.34 10.83
CA ARG A 156 18.62 -16.53 11.93
C ARG A 156 18.68 -15.04 11.63
N ARG A 157 18.22 -14.58 10.46
CA ARG A 157 18.26 -13.16 10.07
C ARG A 157 16.84 -12.61 9.99
N CYS A 158 16.69 -11.38 10.43
CA CYS A 158 15.46 -10.61 10.22
C CYS A 158 15.78 -9.33 9.44
N ASN A 159 15.22 -9.21 8.25
CA ASN A 159 15.38 -8.05 7.39
C ASN A 159 14.34 -7.01 7.77
N ASN A 160 14.77 -5.87 8.23
CA ASN A 160 13.94 -4.70 8.46
C ASN A 160 13.56 -4.08 7.11
N LEU A 161 12.26 -4.12 6.74
CA LEU A 161 11.76 -3.61 5.47
C LEU A 161 11.21 -2.17 5.56
N TYR A 162 11.43 -1.49 6.69
CA TYR A 162 11.05 -0.09 6.83
C TYR A 162 11.78 0.78 5.78
N PRO A 163 11.08 1.71 5.08
CA PRO A 163 11.70 2.49 4.01
C PRO A 163 12.86 3.38 4.49
N ASN A 164 13.94 3.40 3.73
CA ASN A 164 15.09 4.25 4.04
C ASN A 164 14.74 5.75 4.09
N SER A 165 13.84 6.16 3.20
CA SER A 165 13.37 7.55 3.10
C SER A 165 12.57 8.02 4.31
N LEU A 166 12.00 7.08 5.08
CA LEU A 166 11.17 7.37 6.25
C LEU A 166 11.91 7.13 7.57
N ARG A 167 13.16 6.63 7.53
CA ARG A 167 13.90 6.30 8.74
C ARG A 167 14.08 7.51 9.66
N ILE A 168 13.90 7.29 10.95
CA ILE A 168 14.19 8.31 11.96
C ILE A 168 15.71 8.48 12.06
N LEU A 169 16.19 9.65 11.78
CA LEU A 169 17.60 9.99 12.00
C LEU A 169 17.85 10.22 13.48
N LYS A 170 19.06 9.87 13.95
CA LYS A 170 19.48 10.24 15.30
C LYS A 170 19.52 11.78 15.37
N GLY A 171 18.74 12.35 16.27
CA GLY A 171 18.93 13.72 16.71
C GLY A 171 20.17 13.80 17.60
#